data_2adbf13d72acfe9763e4453332a1103f
#
_entry.id   2adbf13d72acfe9763e4453332a1103f
#
_cell.length_a   1.000
_cell.length_b   1.000
_cell.length_c   1.000
_cell.angle_alpha   90.00
_cell.angle_beta   90.00
_cell.angle_gamma   90.00
#
_symmetry.space_group_name_H-M   'P 1'
#
loop_
_entity.id
_entity.type
_entity.pdbx_description
1 polymer ?
#
loop_
_entity_poly.entity_id
_entity_poly.type
_entity_poly.pdbx_seq_one_letter_code
_entity_poly.pdbx_strand_id
1 'polypeptide(L)'
;SHRIQLQSDQGSEFINRDVLNWSKEVGAIQSFSCPGDLGKWQNSTCERKIKDLGAIMRSIMHRSNAPTAAAEYAMYHAVDIMNALPTSANITLDASAGLSPNEVEGMPDTDLTSFHAFGSQCFVHLDSEHRISSEPNVQAAACIYLCRAHHLGAPGHVVWDYIHRRRLIVPSIKHP
;
A
#
# COMPACT_ATOMS: atom_id res chain seq x y z
N SER A 1 19.66 16.94 9.48
CA SER A 1 19.02 15.67 9.92
C SER A 1 17.55 15.94 10.15
N HIS A 2 16.69 15.28 9.38
CA HIS A 2 15.25 15.35 9.62
C HIS A 2 14.93 14.61 10.92
N ARG A 3 14.30 15.30 11.87
CA ARG A 3 13.81 14.66 13.09
C ARG A 3 12.44 14.03 12.81
N ILE A 4 12.31 12.76 13.09
CA ILE A 4 11.02 12.05 13.00
C ILE A 4 10.15 12.56 14.14
N GLN A 5 8.95 13.03 13.82
CA GLN A 5 7.92 13.37 14.81
C GLN A 5 6.74 12.44 14.65
N LEU A 6 6.39 11.71 15.71
CA LEU A 6 5.22 10.85 15.78
C LEU A 6 4.15 11.56 16.61
N GLN A 7 3.04 11.93 15.97
CA GLN A 7 1.88 12.49 16.65
C GLN A 7 0.75 11.45 16.65
N SER A 8 0.21 11.16 17.82
CA SER A 8 -0.89 10.21 17.98
C SER A 8 -1.88 10.70 19.04
N ASP A 9 -3.01 10.03 19.14
CA ASP A 9 -3.86 10.15 20.32
C ASP A 9 -3.24 9.37 21.51
N GLN A 10 -3.96 9.37 22.65
CA GLN A 10 -3.54 8.66 23.85
C GLN A 10 -4.05 7.21 23.89
N GLY A 11 -4.26 6.58 22.73
CA GLY A 11 -4.61 5.18 22.63
C GLY A 11 -3.52 4.27 23.24
N SER A 12 -3.93 3.19 23.88
CA SER A 12 -3.00 2.25 24.53
C SER A 12 -2.01 1.63 23.55
N GLU A 13 -2.39 1.54 22.27
CA GLU A 13 -1.53 1.08 21.17
C GLU A 13 -0.34 2.01 20.93
N PHE A 14 -0.41 3.30 21.27
CA PHE A 14 0.66 4.27 21.10
C PHE A 14 1.44 4.58 22.37
N ILE A 15 0.88 4.24 23.56
CA ILE A 15 1.50 4.52 24.86
C ILE A 15 2.22 3.27 25.44
N ASN A 16 2.24 2.18 24.70
CA ASN A 16 2.88 0.95 25.16
C ASN A 16 4.43 1.04 25.15
N ARG A 17 5.04 0.14 25.90
CA ARG A 17 6.50 0.10 26.10
C ARG A 17 7.27 -0.09 24.80
N ASP A 18 6.72 -0.84 23.84
CA ASP A 18 7.39 -1.18 22.58
C ASP A 18 7.50 0.06 21.68
N VAL A 19 6.43 0.85 21.56
CA VAL A 19 6.43 2.12 20.81
C VAL A 19 7.38 3.12 21.47
N LEU A 20 7.41 3.21 22.79
CA LEU A 20 8.34 4.10 23.51
C LEU A 20 9.81 3.71 23.31
N ASN A 21 10.12 2.43 23.33
CA ASN A 21 11.47 1.93 23.07
C ASN A 21 11.88 2.19 21.62
N TRP A 22 11.02 1.86 20.66
CA TRP A 22 11.24 2.15 19.25
C TRP A 22 11.49 3.65 19.00
N SER A 23 10.66 4.53 19.59
CA SER A 23 10.82 5.98 19.44
C SER A 23 12.20 6.45 19.91
N LYS A 24 12.70 5.88 21.01
CA LYS A 24 14.06 6.19 21.53
C LYS A 24 15.17 5.68 20.61
N GLU A 25 15.02 4.47 20.07
CA GLU A 25 16.00 3.85 19.17
C GLU A 25 16.15 4.66 17.86
N VAL A 26 15.05 5.11 17.28
CA VAL A 26 15.07 5.87 16.02
C VAL A 26 15.25 7.38 16.24
N GLY A 27 15.31 7.85 17.48
CA GLY A 27 15.40 9.28 17.81
C GLY A 27 14.15 10.09 17.46
N ALA A 28 12.98 9.43 17.47
CA ALA A 28 11.70 10.08 17.19
C ALA A 28 11.18 10.85 18.40
N ILE A 29 10.59 12.02 18.13
CA ILE A 29 9.87 12.79 19.15
C ILE A 29 8.41 12.34 19.13
N GLN A 30 7.94 11.78 20.22
CA GLN A 30 6.54 11.41 20.38
C GLN A 30 5.76 12.57 21.02
N SER A 31 4.66 12.97 20.39
CA SER A 31 3.72 13.96 20.89
C SER A 31 2.31 13.38 20.87
N PHE A 32 1.52 13.76 21.87
CA PHE A 32 0.14 13.28 22.00
C PHE A 32 -0.82 14.42 21.77
N SER A 33 -1.93 14.16 21.08
CA SER A 33 -3.03 15.11 20.97
C SER A 33 -3.72 15.33 22.32
N CYS A 34 -4.18 16.56 22.56
CA CYS A 34 -4.92 16.88 23.77
C CYS A 34 -6.23 16.06 23.82
N PRO A 35 -6.66 15.61 25.00
CA PRO A 35 -7.98 15.01 25.14
C PRO A 35 -9.10 16.02 24.85
N GLY A 36 -10.23 15.52 24.33
CA GLY A 36 -11.41 16.32 24.03
C GLY A 36 -11.44 16.91 22.61
N ASP A 37 -12.27 17.92 22.40
CA ASP A 37 -12.55 18.47 21.06
C ASP A 37 -11.34 19.09 20.38
N LEU A 38 -10.40 19.66 21.14
CA LEU A 38 -9.14 20.18 20.61
C LEU A 38 -8.27 19.08 19.99
N GLY A 39 -8.28 17.86 20.57
CA GLY A 39 -7.54 16.72 20.05
C GLY A 39 -8.08 16.21 18.73
N LYS A 40 -9.37 16.32 18.46
CA LYS A 40 -10.00 15.95 17.20
C LYS A 40 -9.43 16.76 16.02
N TRP A 41 -9.11 18.03 16.22
CA TRP A 41 -8.53 18.89 15.18
C TRP A 41 -7.08 18.49 14.85
N GLN A 42 -6.32 18.05 15.85
CA GLN A 42 -4.91 17.69 15.68
C GLN A 42 -4.73 16.42 14.84
N ASN A 43 -5.64 15.45 14.93
CA ASN A 43 -5.60 14.19 14.19
C ASN A 43 -6.50 14.18 12.94
N SER A 44 -7.19 15.29 12.65
CA SER A 44 -8.19 15.36 11.56
C SER A 44 -7.62 15.00 10.18
N THR A 45 -6.35 15.30 9.92
CA THR A 45 -5.69 14.94 8.66
C THR A 45 -5.52 13.43 8.52
N CYS A 46 -5.04 12.76 9.57
CA CYS A 46 -4.91 11.30 9.59
C CYS A 46 -6.27 10.62 9.46
N GLU A 47 -7.27 11.08 10.23
CA GLU A 47 -8.63 10.53 10.14
C GLU A 47 -9.23 10.67 8.75
N ARG A 48 -9.02 11.82 8.09
CA ARG A 48 -9.46 12.05 6.71
C ARG A 48 -8.77 11.06 5.77
N LYS A 49 -7.45 10.91 5.87
CA LYS A 49 -6.69 9.97 5.03
C LYS A 49 -7.12 8.53 5.23
N ILE A 50 -7.43 8.12 6.46
CA ILE A 50 -7.98 6.77 6.75
C ILE A 50 -9.36 6.58 6.11
N LYS A 51 -10.21 7.61 6.15
CA LYS A 51 -11.53 7.57 5.48
C LYS A 51 -11.38 7.48 3.96
N ASP A 52 -10.48 8.26 3.39
CA ASP A 52 -10.20 8.26 1.94
C ASP A 52 -9.67 6.89 1.51
N LEU A 53 -8.70 6.33 2.25
CA LEU A 53 -8.16 4.99 2.02
C LEU A 53 -9.28 3.93 2.04
N GLY A 54 -10.13 3.97 3.06
CA GLY A 54 -11.26 3.06 3.17
C GLY A 54 -12.28 3.20 2.02
N ALA A 55 -12.49 4.41 1.50
CA ALA A 55 -13.36 4.65 0.35
C ALA A 55 -12.76 4.07 -0.94
N ILE A 56 -11.46 4.31 -1.19
CA ILE A 56 -10.76 3.76 -2.35
C ILE A 56 -10.75 2.23 -2.30
N MET A 57 -10.39 1.64 -1.15
CA MET A 57 -10.39 0.20 -0.95
C MET A 57 -11.76 -0.44 -1.27
N ARG A 58 -12.85 0.13 -0.73
CA ARG A 58 -14.22 -0.36 -1.01
C ARG A 58 -14.57 -0.26 -2.49
N SER A 59 -14.21 0.84 -3.16
CA SER A 59 -14.42 1.02 -4.59
C SER A 59 -13.68 -0.01 -5.42
N ILE A 60 -12.41 -0.27 -5.09
CA ILE A 60 -11.56 -1.28 -5.75
C ILE A 60 -12.19 -2.67 -5.60
N MET A 61 -12.55 -3.06 -4.39
CA MET A 61 -13.15 -4.36 -4.11
C MET A 61 -14.50 -4.53 -4.80
N HIS A 62 -15.34 -3.51 -4.77
CA HIS A 62 -16.63 -3.55 -5.45
C HIS A 62 -16.48 -3.70 -6.97
N ARG A 63 -15.58 -2.91 -7.58
CA ARG A 63 -15.33 -2.95 -9.03
C ARG A 63 -14.78 -4.29 -9.49
N SER A 64 -13.88 -4.91 -8.71
CA SER A 64 -13.26 -6.19 -9.04
C SER A 64 -14.10 -7.41 -8.62
N ASN A 65 -15.24 -7.18 -7.94
CA ASN A 65 -16.04 -8.24 -7.30
C ASN A 65 -15.17 -9.17 -6.41
N ALA A 66 -14.18 -8.57 -5.72
CA ALA A 66 -13.24 -9.30 -4.93
C ALA A 66 -13.86 -9.81 -3.61
N PRO A 67 -13.52 -11.01 -3.15
CA PRO A 67 -13.96 -11.52 -1.86
C PRO A 67 -13.31 -10.73 -0.71
N THR A 68 -13.97 -10.71 0.46
CA THR A 68 -13.47 -10.02 1.66
C THR A 68 -12.05 -10.45 2.05
N ALA A 69 -11.68 -11.68 1.79
CA ALA A 69 -10.32 -12.19 2.03
C ALA A 69 -9.23 -11.44 1.24
N ALA A 70 -9.58 -10.72 0.18
CA ALA A 70 -8.66 -9.89 -0.60
C ALA A 70 -8.52 -8.44 -0.07
N ALA A 71 -9.21 -8.09 1.03
CA ALA A 71 -9.26 -6.72 1.54
C ALA A 71 -7.88 -6.16 1.92
N GLU A 72 -7.00 -6.97 2.47
CA GLU A 72 -5.63 -6.57 2.79
C GLU A 72 -4.85 -6.12 1.55
N TYR A 73 -4.93 -6.88 0.47
CA TYR A 73 -4.26 -6.54 -0.79
C TYR A 73 -4.89 -5.34 -1.48
N ALA A 74 -6.22 -5.19 -1.37
CA ALA A 74 -6.91 -4.00 -1.86
C ALA A 74 -6.50 -2.74 -1.09
N MET A 75 -6.22 -2.86 0.21
CA MET A 75 -5.70 -1.78 1.04
C MET A 75 -4.28 -1.39 0.59
N TYR A 76 -3.38 -2.34 0.40
CA TYR A 76 -2.02 -2.06 -0.12
C TYR A 76 -2.07 -1.38 -1.48
N HIS A 77 -2.90 -1.88 -2.39
CA HIS A 77 -3.07 -1.27 -3.70
C HIS A 77 -3.63 0.16 -3.61
N ALA A 78 -4.57 0.43 -2.70
CA ALA A 78 -5.13 1.76 -2.47
C ALA A 78 -4.07 2.73 -1.90
N VAL A 79 -3.19 2.26 -1.02
CA VAL A 79 -2.05 3.04 -0.50
C VAL A 79 -1.11 3.44 -1.63
N ASP A 80 -0.77 2.50 -2.52
CA ASP A 80 0.08 2.78 -3.68
C ASP A 80 -0.52 3.86 -4.58
N ILE A 81 -1.83 3.77 -4.86
CA ILE A 81 -2.53 4.79 -5.65
C ILE A 81 -2.48 6.15 -4.94
N MET A 82 -2.78 6.20 -3.64
CA MET A 82 -2.78 7.46 -2.88
C MET A 82 -1.39 8.11 -2.84
N ASN A 83 -0.33 7.32 -2.75
CA ASN A 83 1.04 7.82 -2.70
C ASN A 83 1.58 8.24 -4.08
N ALA A 84 1.01 7.71 -5.15
CA ALA A 84 1.39 8.04 -6.52
C ALA A 84 0.65 9.25 -7.10
N LEU A 85 -0.50 9.63 -6.53
CA LEU A 85 -1.30 10.72 -7.06
C LEU A 85 -0.91 12.07 -6.44
N PRO A 86 -0.80 13.14 -7.25
CA PRO A 86 -0.58 14.49 -6.75
C PRO A 86 -1.66 14.92 -5.77
N THR A 87 -1.25 15.64 -4.73
CA THR A 87 -2.18 16.17 -3.73
C THR A 87 -2.02 17.69 -3.59
N SER A 88 -3.14 18.39 -3.36
CA SER A 88 -3.11 19.84 -3.13
C SER A 88 -2.34 20.24 -1.86
N ALA A 89 -2.13 19.32 -0.92
CA ALA A 89 -1.34 19.56 0.28
C ALA A 89 0.17 19.70 0.00
N ASN A 90 0.62 19.16 -1.13
CA ASN A 90 2.04 19.16 -1.52
C ASN A 90 2.35 20.23 -2.59
N ILE A 91 1.53 21.26 -2.70
CA ILE A 91 1.82 22.40 -3.57
C ILE A 91 2.98 23.17 -2.94
N THR A 92 4.11 23.23 -3.63
CA THR A 92 5.20 24.13 -3.29
C THR A 92 4.95 25.50 -3.92
N LEU A 93 5.55 26.57 -3.35
CA LEU A 93 5.39 27.94 -3.85
C LEU A 93 5.80 28.12 -5.33
N ASP A 94 6.64 27.23 -5.84
CA ASP A 94 7.17 27.28 -7.20
C ASP A 94 6.53 26.27 -8.17
N ALA A 95 5.66 25.38 -7.69
CA ALA A 95 5.03 24.36 -8.53
C ALA A 95 3.56 24.68 -8.78
N SER A 96 3.21 24.84 -10.04
CA SER A 96 1.81 25.01 -10.49
C SER A 96 0.96 23.74 -10.36
N ALA A 97 1.60 22.59 -10.14
CA ALA A 97 0.97 21.30 -9.91
C ALA A 97 1.39 20.71 -8.56
N GLY A 98 0.45 20.12 -7.85
CA GLY A 98 0.76 19.41 -6.60
C GLY A 98 1.65 18.21 -6.87
N LEU A 99 2.59 17.95 -5.95
CA LEU A 99 3.43 16.77 -5.99
C LEU A 99 2.70 15.58 -5.35
N SER A 100 3.01 14.39 -5.80
CA SER A 100 2.60 13.17 -5.12
C SER A 100 3.40 13.00 -3.81
N PRO A 101 2.89 12.25 -2.82
CA PRO A 101 3.69 11.90 -1.64
C PRO A 101 5.03 11.23 -1.99
N ASN A 102 5.07 10.35 -2.98
CA ASN A 102 6.30 9.70 -3.43
C ASN A 102 7.34 10.69 -3.96
N GLU A 103 6.92 11.70 -4.72
CA GLU A 103 7.83 12.75 -5.22
C GLU A 103 8.38 13.62 -4.09
N VAL A 104 7.55 13.94 -3.08
CA VAL A 104 7.99 14.68 -1.88
C VAL A 104 9.05 13.91 -1.09
N GLU A 105 8.91 12.58 -1.01
CA GLU A 105 9.88 11.70 -0.35
C GLU A 105 11.14 11.43 -1.20
N GLY A 106 11.23 12.03 -2.40
CA GLY A 106 12.36 11.82 -3.30
C GLY A 106 12.41 10.44 -3.94
N MET A 107 11.29 9.74 -3.95
CA MET A 107 11.16 8.50 -4.71
C MET A 107 11.15 8.82 -6.21
N PRO A 108 11.69 7.91 -7.06
CA PRO A 108 11.62 8.10 -8.49
C PRO A 108 10.18 8.29 -8.93
N ASP A 109 9.99 9.14 -9.93
CA ASP A 109 8.69 9.43 -10.53
C ASP A 109 7.90 8.13 -10.74
N THR A 110 6.74 8.08 -10.12
CA THR A 110 5.93 6.87 -10.17
C THR A 110 5.21 6.84 -11.51
N ASP A 111 5.73 6.05 -12.43
CA ASP A 111 5.07 5.79 -13.71
C ASP A 111 3.66 5.22 -13.46
N LEU A 112 2.65 6.07 -13.64
CA LEU A 112 1.25 5.68 -13.47
C LEU A 112 0.81 4.62 -14.49
N THR A 113 1.52 4.49 -15.63
CA THR A 113 1.23 3.45 -16.62
C THR A 113 1.61 2.06 -16.13
N SER A 114 2.48 1.98 -15.12
CA SER A 114 2.87 0.73 -14.47
C SER A 114 1.84 0.20 -13.44
N PHE A 115 0.76 0.95 -13.18
CA PHE A 115 -0.31 0.49 -12.32
C PHE A 115 -1.23 -0.47 -13.05
N HIS A 116 -1.36 -1.65 -12.50
CA HIS A 116 -2.31 -2.65 -12.98
C HIS A 116 -3.62 -2.54 -12.20
N ALA A 117 -4.74 -2.81 -12.84
CA ALA A 117 -6.01 -2.78 -12.15
C ALA A 117 -6.14 -3.96 -11.18
N PHE A 118 -6.48 -3.68 -9.93
CA PHE A 118 -6.76 -4.72 -8.93
C PHE A 118 -7.86 -5.68 -9.43
N GLY A 119 -7.64 -6.97 -9.27
CA GLY A 119 -8.58 -7.99 -9.74
C GLY A 119 -8.52 -8.27 -11.24
N SER A 120 -7.63 -7.60 -12.00
CA SER A 120 -7.47 -7.89 -13.43
C SER A 120 -6.81 -9.23 -13.67
N GLN A 121 -7.20 -9.88 -14.76
CA GLN A 121 -6.54 -11.10 -15.20
C GLN A 121 -5.14 -10.78 -15.72
N CYS A 122 -4.19 -11.62 -15.37
CA CYS A 122 -2.82 -11.54 -15.83
C CYS A 122 -2.23 -12.92 -16.06
N PHE A 123 -1.15 -12.97 -16.80
CA PHE A 123 -0.35 -14.18 -17.01
C PHE A 123 1.01 -13.99 -16.35
N VAL A 124 1.47 -15.02 -15.66
CA VAL A 124 2.77 -15.04 -14.99
C VAL A 124 3.60 -16.19 -15.51
N HIS A 125 4.90 -15.94 -15.67
CA HIS A 125 5.84 -17.03 -15.93
C HIS A 125 6.12 -17.75 -14.61
N LEU A 126 6.08 -19.08 -14.63
CA LEU A 126 6.37 -19.91 -13.48
C LEU A 126 7.82 -20.39 -13.53
N ASP A 127 8.64 -19.87 -12.62
CA ASP A 127 9.98 -20.39 -12.38
C ASP A 127 9.90 -21.82 -11.82
N SER A 128 11.02 -22.54 -11.86
CA SER A 128 11.09 -23.95 -11.40
C SER A 128 10.54 -24.16 -9.99
N GLU A 129 10.71 -23.16 -9.12
CA GLU A 129 10.21 -23.19 -7.73
C GLU A 129 8.68 -23.06 -7.62
N HIS A 130 8.07 -22.40 -8.58
CA HIS A 130 6.62 -22.17 -8.62
C HIS A 130 5.85 -23.20 -9.44
N ARG A 131 6.58 -24.08 -10.15
CA ARG A 131 5.95 -25.17 -10.92
C ARG A 131 5.43 -26.25 -9.99
N ILE A 132 4.30 -26.81 -10.36
CA ILE A 132 3.74 -27.95 -9.64
C ILE A 132 4.37 -29.22 -10.19
N SER A 133 4.86 -30.08 -9.32
CA SER A 133 5.56 -31.32 -9.73
C SER A 133 4.71 -32.27 -10.58
N SER A 134 3.37 -32.21 -10.45
CA SER A 134 2.45 -32.95 -11.31
C SER A 134 2.26 -32.35 -12.71
N GLU A 135 2.70 -31.12 -12.94
CA GLU A 135 2.54 -30.37 -14.18
C GLU A 135 3.86 -29.70 -14.63
N PRO A 136 4.93 -30.47 -14.84
CA PRO A 136 6.27 -29.93 -15.06
C PRO A 136 6.41 -29.10 -16.34
N ASN A 137 5.51 -29.30 -17.31
CA ASN A 137 5.53 -28.61 -18.59
C ASN A 137 4.78 -27.26 -18.58
N VAL A 138 4.05 -26.94 -17.50
CA VAL A 138 3.33 -25.68 -17.39
C VAL A 138 4.32 -24.58 -16.99
N GLN A 139 4.62 -23.69 -17.93
CA GLN A 139 5.56 -22.57 -17.75
C GLN A 139 4.88 -21.24 -17.47
N ALA A 140 3.55 -21.19 -17.61
CA ALA A 140 2.78 -19.97 -17.35
C ALA A 140 1.47 -20.32 -16.68
N ALA A 141 1.01 -19.45 -15.80
CA ALA A 141 -0.28 -19.55 -15.13
C ALA A 141 -1.12 -18.30 -15.38
N ALA A 142 -2.43 -18.51 -15.55
CA ALA A 142 -3.40 -17.45 -15.52
C ALA A 142 -3.70 -17.09 -14.06
N CYS A 143 -3.55 -15.84 -13.73
CA CYS A 143 -3.65 -15.34 -12.36
C CYS A 143 -4.52 -14.08 -12.32
N ILE A 144 -4.82 -13.64 -11.12
CA ILE A 144 -5.48 -12.37 -10.83
C ILE A 144 -4.48 -11.47 -10.11
N TYR A 145 -4.28 -10.26 -10.61
CA TYR A 145 -3.41 -9.27 -9.98
C TYR A 145 -4.03 -8.74 -8.69
N LEU A 146 -3.23 -8.64 -7.63
CA LEU A 146 -3.66 -8.12 -6.34
C LEU A 146 -2.99 -6.79 -6.00
N CYS A 147 -1.67 -6.76 -5.82
CA CYS A 147 -0.93 -5.54 -5.49
C CYS A 147 0.55 -5.67 -5.84
N ARG A 148 1.31 -4.60 -5.61
CA ARG A 148 2.77 -4.66 -5.63
C ARG A 148 3.28 -5.42 -4.41
N ALA A 149 4.39 -6.14 -4.55
CA ALA A 149 4.90 -7.02 -3.50
C ALA A 149 5.79 -6.29 -2.46
N HIS A 150 6.16 -5.01 -2.67
CA HIS A 150 7.00 -4.27 -1.75
C HIS A 150 6.40 -4.13 -0.33
N HIS A 151 5.07 -4.09 -0.20
CA HIS A 151 4.39 -4.13 1.10
C HIS A 151 4.65 -5.43 1.90
N LEU A 152 5.06 -6.48 1.20
CA LEU A 152 5.45 -7.77 1.80
C LEU A 152 6.97 -7.93 1.88
N GLY A 153 7.73 -6.85 1.67
CA GLY A 153 9.19 -6.87 1.71
C GLY A 153 9.86 -7.55 0.50
N ALA A 154 9.13 -7.73 -0.60
CA ALA A 154 9.66 -8.37 -1.81
C ALA A 154 9.47 -7.49 -3.05
N PRO A 155 10.35 -7.56 -4.05
CA PRO A 155 10.14 -6.90 -5.33
C PRO A 155 9.06 -7.63 -6.16
N GLY A 156 8.43 -6.92 -7.10
CA GLY A 156 7.48 -7.48 -8.06
C GLY A 156 6.01 -7.34 -7.65
N HIS A 157 5.24 -8.36 -7.96
CA HIS A 157 3.78 -8.33 -7.89
C HIS A 157 3.21 -9.50 -7.11
N VAL A 158 2.16 -9.27 -6.36
CA VAL A 158 1.35 -10.30 -5.70
C VAL A 158 0.21 -10.66 -6.63
N VAL A 159 0.10 -11.94 -6.92
CA VAL A 159 -0.98 -12.47 -7.77
C VAL A 159 -1.64 -13.68 -7.12
N TRP A 160 -2.88 -13.93 -7.49
CA TRP A 160 -3.64 -15.11 -7.08
C TRP A 160 -3.78 -16.07 -8.26
N ASP A 161 -3.14 -17.25 -8.13
CA ASP A 161 -3.36 -18.39 -9.01
C ASP A 161 -4.68 -19.05 -8.63
N TYR A 162 -5.73 -18.76 -9.40
CA TYR A 162 -7.08 -19.24 -9.08
C TYR A 162 -7.31 -20.71 -9.43
N ILE A 163 -6.46 -21.30 -10.27
CA ILE A 163 -6.52 -22.72 -10.62
C ILE A 163 -6.04 -23.54 -9.42
N HIS A 164 -4.86 -23.19 -8.88
CA HIS A 164 -4.25 -23.92 -7.78
C HIS A 164 -4.55 -23.30 -6.41
N ARG A 165 -5.36 -22.24 -6.36
CA ARG A 165 -5.81 -21.55 -5.14
C ARG A 165 -4.66 -21.10 -4.23
N ARG A 166 -3.61 -20.52 -4.81
CA ARG A 166 -2.43 -20.09 -4.07
C ARG A 166 -2.03 -18.65 -4.43
N ARG A 167 -1.39 -18.00 -3.48
CA ARG A 167 -0.75 -16.71 -3.69
C ARG A 167 0.67 -16.94 -4.24
N LEU A 168 1.04 -16.14 -5.24
CA LEU A 168 2.39 -16.10 -5.78
C LEU A 168 2.93 -14.68 -5.68
N ILE A 169 4.25 -14.56 -5.50
CA ILE A 169 4.99 -13.32 -5.67
C ILE A 169 5.86 -13.52 -6.90
N VAL A 170 5.69 -12.67 -7.90
CA VAL A 170 6.33 -12.82 -9.21
C VAL A 170 7.00 -11.53 -9.64
N PRO A 171 8.15 -11.59 -10.33
CA PRO A 171 8.88 -10.39 -10.72
C PRO A 171 8.16 -9.58 -11.80
N SER A 172 7.38 -10.23 -12.65
CA SER A 172 6.68 -9.58 -13.77
C SER A 172 5.37 -10.27 -14.10
N ILE A 173 4.43 -9.50 -14.64
CA ILE A 173 3.13 -9.97 -15.12
C ILE A 173 2.89 -9.47 -16.54
N LYS A 174 2.05 -10.18 -17.30
CA LYS A 174 1.56 -9.76 -18.61
C LYS A 174 0.04 -9.73 -18.58
N HIS A 175 -0.53 -8.68 -19.13
CA HIS A 175 -1.97 -8.60 -19.34
C HIS A 175 -2.34 -9.12 -20.74
N PRO A 176 -3.54 -9.68 -20.89
CA PRO A 176 -4.03 -10.15 -22.20
C PRO A 176 -4.22 -9.01 -23.18
#